data_59f77d8aa232252832301f023a167a17
#
_entry.id   59f77d8aa232252832301f023a167a17
#
_cell.length_a   1.000
_cell.length_b   1.000
_cell.length_c   1.000
_cell.angle_alpha   90.00
_cell.angle_beta   90.00
_cell.angle_gamma   90.00
#
_symmetry.space_group_name_H-M   'P 1'
#
loop_
_entity.id
_entity.type
_entity.pdbx_description
1 polymer ?
#
loop_
_entity_poly.entity_id
_entity_poly.type
_entity_poly.pdbx_seq_one_letter_code
_entity_poly.pdbx_strand_id
1 'polypeptide(L)'
;MSFLKRIYSLLLPKERKDGGKVVAAVFVTALLDFVGLASLLPVLYYLLDGGENHRAALYFCLLAVGVVLVKSVLTVGFARYQNRYLLSLYKRLSFTLFSAYYRRGLLFIREQGSNRLGYEVNYMCYAFSQAVLAPMLRMASDGLLMILVTIALLVYDWQTVLMLYVSFLPMMGLYVWGVRNRVRK
;
A
#
# COMPACT_ATOMS: atom_id res chain seq x y z
N MET A 1 -8.20 -7.59 -15.83
CA MET A 1 -9.33 -6.63 -15.61
C MET A 1 -10.58 -7.26 -14.98
N SER A 2 -10.81 -8.57 -15.03
CA SER A 2 -12.00 -9.22 -14.48
C SER A 2 -12.00 -9.41 -12.95
N PHE A 3 -10.86 -9.48 -12.29
CA PHE A 3 -10.76 -9.72 -10.84
C PHE A 3 -11.18 -8.49 -10.02
N LEU A 4 -10.73 -7.30 -10.42
CA LEU A 4 -11.11 -6.03 -9.80
C LEU A 4 -12.61 -5.72 -9.97
N LYS A 5 -13.20 -6.04 -11.14
CA LYS A 5 -14.66 -5.92 -11.36
C LYS A 5 -15.47 -6.83 -10.45
N ARG A 6 -15.00 -8.05 -10.19
CA ARG A 6 -15.67 -9.00 -9.28
C ARG A 6 -15.59 -8.54 -7.82
N ILE A 7 -14.44 -8.02 -7.38
CA ILE A 7 -14.31 -7.43 -6.03
C ILE A 7 -15.24 -6.22 -5.89
N TYR A 8 -15.29 -5.36 -6.92
CA TYR A 8 -16.13 -4.16 -6.91
C TYR A 8 -17.65 -4.48 -6.91
N SER A 9 -18.05 -5.60 -7.50
CA SER A 9 -19.46 -6.06 -7.48
C SER A 9 -19.88 -6.68 -6.15
N LEU A 10 -18.93 -7.16 -5.35
CA LEU A 10 -19.17 -7.72 -4.02
C LEU A 10 -19.29 -6.65 -2.91
N LEU A 11 -18.88 -5.41 -3.20
CA LEU A 11 -18.99 -4.31 -2.24
C LEU A 11 -20.37 -3.66 -2.26
N LEU A 12 -20.99 -3.54 -1.09
CA LEU A 12 -22.25 -2.79 -0.91
C LEU A 12 -22.06 -1.29 -1.20
N PRO A 13 -23.15 -0.56 -1.55
CA PRO A 13 -23.09 0.88 -1.85
C PRO A 13 -22.56 1.74 -0.68
N LYS A 14 -22.74 1.34 0.57
CA LYS A 14 -22.13 1.99 1.76
C LYS A 14 -20.60 1.80 1.78
N GLU A 15 -20.12 0.62 1.46
CA GLU A 15 -18.70 0.30 1.44
C GLU A 15 -17.96 0.91 0.26
N ARG A 16 -18.68 1.23 -0.83
CA ARG A 16 -18.12 2.02 -1.94
C ARG A 16 -17.75 3.43 -1.49
N LYS A 17 -18.57 4.05 -0.63
CA LYS A 17 -18.26 5.37 -0.06
C LYS A 17 -17.06 5.32 0.89
N ASP A 18 -16.98 4.29 1.73
CA ASP A 18 -15.86 4.11 2.66
C ASP A 18 -14.61 3.62 1.92
N GLY A 19 -14.76 2.81 0.86
CA GLY A 19 -13.68 2.48 -0.08
C GLY A 19 -13.11 3.72 -0.77
N GLY A 20 -13.96 4.68 -1.18
CA GLY A 20 -13.52 5.97 -1.73
C GLY A 20 -12.67 6.76 -0.72
N LYS A 21 -13.05 6.78 0.56
CA LYS A 21 -12.25 7.42 1.62
C LYS A 21 -10.91 6.71 1.83
N VAL A 22 -10.88 5.39 1.73
CA VAL A 22 -9.63 4.61 1.83
C VAL A 22 -8.71 4.92 0.64
N VAL A 23 -9.26 5.02 -0.58
CA VAL A 23 -8.49 5.43 -1.76
C VAL A 23 -7.97 6.87 -1.59
N ALA A 24 -8.78 7.78 -1.08
CA ALA A 24 -8.33 9.14 -0.74
C ALA A 24 -7.23 9.12 0.33
N ALA A 25 -7.34 8.29 1.37
CA ALA A 25 -6.30 8.13 2.38
C ALA A 25 -5.00 7.58 1.79
N VAL A 26 -5.07 6.61 0.86
CA VAL A 26 -3.92 6.10 0.10
C VAL A 26 -3.25 7.22 -0.70
N PHE A 27 -4.04 8.06 -1.36
CA PHE A 27 -3.52 9.20 -2.12
C PHE A 27 -2.82 10.22 -1.22
N VAL A 28 -3.44 10.58 -0.09
CA VAL A 28 -2.84 11.49 0.89
C VAL A 28 -1.55 10.91 1.49
N THR A 29 -1.52 9.60 1.77
CA THR A 29 -0.31 8.93 2.28
C THR A 29 0.83 9.03 1.25
N ALA A 30 0.56 8.77 -0.03
CA ALA A 30 1.56 8.88 -1.09
C ALA A 30 2.09 10.32 -1.25
N LEU A 31 1.21 11.34 -1.13
CA LEU A 31 1.63 12.75 -1.14
C LEU A 31 2.52 13.08 0.08
N LEU A 32 2.17 12.61 1.27
CA LEU A 32 2.97 12.79 2.47
C LEU A 32 4.34 12.10 2.34
N ASP A 33 4.39 10.92 1.72
CA ASP A 33 5.62 10.22 1.44
C ASP A 33 6.50 10.98 0.46
N PHE A 34 5.91 11.57 -0.58
CA PHE A 34 6.60 12.42 -1.53
C PHE A 34 7.16 13.69 -0.87
N VAL A 35 6.37 14.40 -0.05
CA VAL A 35 6.81 15.57 0.69
C VAL A 35 7.94 15.23 1.66
N GLY A 36 7.86 14.07 2.33
CA GLY A 36 8.92 13.58 3.20
C GLY A 36 10.25 13.35 2.47
N LEU A 37 10.19 12.77 1.26
CA LEU A 37 11.38 12.61 0.42
C LEU A 37 11.91 13.96 -0.08
N ALA A 38 11.02 14.84 -0.54
CA ALA A 38 11.39 16.18 -1.02
C ALA A 38 12.05 17.04 0.07
N SER A 39 11.66 16.86 1.34
CA SER A 39 12.25 17.59 2.46
C SER A 39 13.74 17.27 2.72
N LEU A 40 14.22 16.14 2.19
CA LEU A 40 15.65 15.76 2.29
C LEU A 40 16.51 16.47 1.24
N LEU A 41 15.95 16.96 0.13
CA LEU A 41 16.71 17.63 -0.93
C LEU A 41 17.45 18.87 -0.45
N PRO A 42 16.83 19.82 0.31
CA PRO A 42 17.55 20.98 0.83
C PRO A 42 18.71 20.61 1.75
N VAL A 43 18.53 19.56 2.57
CA VAL A 43 19.58 19.08 3.48
C VAL A 43 20.76 18.54 2.68
N LEU A 44 20.48 17.76 1.63
CA LEU A 44 21.51 17.21 0.74
C LEU A 44 22.28 18.32 0.00
N TYR A 45 21.55 19.31 -0.50
CA TYR A 45 22.12 20.46 -1.19
C TYR A 45 23.11 21.23 -0.30
N TYR A 46 22.71 21.55 0.94
CA TYR A 46 23.59 22.25 1.89
C TYR A 46 24.78 21.43 2.36
N LEU A 47 24.66 20.10 2.42
CA LEU A 47 25.76 19.21 2.77
C LEU A 47 26.81 19.10 1.66
N LEU A 48 26.37 19.13 0.41
CA LEU A 48 27.24 18.98 -0.77
C LEU A 48 27.91 20.29 -1.16
N ASP A 49 27.25 21.44 -0.93
CA ASP A 49 27.72 22.78 -1.34
C ASP A 49 28.80 23.35 -0.37
N GLY A 50 29.24 22.54 0.62
CA GLY A 50 30.33 22.92 1.53
C GLY A 50 30.05 24.16 2.37
N GLY A 51 28.77 24.48 2.60
CA GLY A 51 28.29 25.75 3.12
C GLY A 51 29.00 26.21 4.39
N GLU A 52 29.62 27.37 4.35
CA GLU A 52 30.27 28.06 5.46
C GLU A 52 29.34 28.35 6.66
N ASN A 53 28.02 28.26 6.45
CA ASN A 53 27.01 28.52 7.48
C ASN A 53 26.49 27.24 8.17
N HIS A 54 27.28 26.70 9.09
CA HIS A 54 26.87 25.58 9.95
C HIS A 54 25.52 25.78 10.65
N ARG A 55 25.15 27.02 10.98
CA ARG A 55 23.85 27.33 11.61
C ARG A 55 22.67 27.14 10.67
N ALA A 56 22.81 27.50 9.39
CA ALA A 56 21.77 27.29 8.40
C ALA A 56 21.54 25.80 8.14
N ALA A 57 22.61 25.01 8.00
CA ALA A 57 22.53 23.57 7.86
C ALA A 57 21.79 22.89 9.04
N LEU A 58 22.08 23.32 10.29
CA LEU A 58 21.37 22.83 11.48
C LEU A 58 19.87 23.15 11.44
N TYR A 59 19.48 24.38 11.03
CA TYR A 59 18.07 24.73 10.91
C TYR A 59 17.34 23.88 9.87
N PHE A 60 17.94 23.63 8.70
CA PHE A 60 17.34 22.78 7.66
C PHE A 60 17.25 21.32 8.10
N CYS A 61 18.26 20.79 8.79
CA CYS A 61 18.20 19.46 9.38
C CYS A 61 17.06 19.33 10.41
N LEU A 62 16.94 20.29 11.30
CA LEU A 62 15.91 20.29 12.34
C LEU A 62 14.50 20.42 11.74
N LEU A 63 14.36 21.24 10.71
CA LEU A 63 13.12 21.37 9.94
C LEU A 63 12.77 20.06 9.22
N ALA A 64 13.72 19.43 8.55
CA ALA A 64 13.51 18.15 7.87
C ALA A 64 13.09 17.05 8.86
N VAL A 65 13.74 16.96 10.02
CA VAL A 65 13.36 16.03 11.10
C VAL A 65 11.94 16.32 11.57
N GLY A 66 11.57 17.59 11.75
CA GLY A 66 10.21 18.00 12.13
C GLY A 66 9.17 17.54 11.10
N VAL A 67 9.43 17.75 9.82
CA VAL A 67 8.54 17.31 8.72
C VAL A 67 8.39 15.80 8.72
N VAL A 68 9.48 15.05 8.88
CA VAL A 68 9.45 13.57 8.92
C VAL A 68 8.69 13.06 10.15
N LEU A 69 8.80 13.71 11.30
CA LEU A 69 8.05 13.34 12.50
C LEU A 69 6.54 13.56 12.30
N VAL A 70 6.15 14.74 11.83
CA VAL A 70 4.74 15.06 11.53
C VAL A 70 4.16 14.07 10.51
N LYS A 71 4.89 13.82 9.42
CA LYS A 71 4.54 12.81 8.43
C LYS A 71 4.31 11.44 9.07
N SER A 72 5.24 10.98 9.92
CA SER A 72 5.16 9.66 10.55
C SER A 72 3.90 9.51 11.40
N VAL A 73 3.55 10.53 12.17
CA VAL A 73 2.33 10.53 12.99
C VAL A 73 1.08 10.46 12.11
N LEU A 74 1.03 11.26 11.04
CA LEU A 74 -0.09 11.25 10.08
C LEU A 74 -0.21 9.90 9.37
N THR A 75 0.90 9.32 8.92
CA THR A 75 0.93 8.01 8.25
C THR A 75 0.39 6.91 9.17
N VAL A 76 0.76 6.91 10.46
CA VAL A 76 0.22 5.97 11.45
C VAL A 76 -1.30 6.16 11.63
N GLY A 77 -1.78 7.40 11.63
CA GLY A 77 -3.21 7.71 11.68
C GLY A 77 -3.97 7.12 10.49
N PHE A 78 -3.47 7.34 9.27
CA PHE A 78 -4.07 6.79 8.05
C PHE A 78 -3.97 5.26 7.98
N ALA A 79 -2.86 4.68 8.41
CA ALA A 79 -2.69 3.23 8.48
C ALA A 79 -3.70 2.58 9.45
N ARG A 80 -3.96 3.22 10.60
CA ARG A 80 -5.02 2.77 11.53
C ARG A 80 -6.41 2.84 10.92
N TYR A 81 -6.69 3.89 10.14
CA TYR A 81 -7.96 4.03 9.44
C TYR A 81 -8.14 2.93 8.38
N GLN A 82 -7.12 2.67 7.56
CA GLN A 82 -7.12 1.59 6.57
C GLN A 82 -7.30 0.22 7.23
N ASN A 83 -6.61 -0.04 8.34
CA ASN A 83 -6.71 -1.31 9.05
C ASN A 83 -8.10 -1.53 9.68
N ARG A 84 -8.75 -0.47 10.18
CA ARG A 84 -10.15 -0.53 10.64
C ARG A 84 -11.11 -0.90 9.52
N TYR A 85 -10.89 -0.35 8.33
CA TYR A 85 -11.70 -0.70 7.15
C TYR A 85 -11.53 -2.17 6.77
N LEU A 86 -10.29 -2.67 6.72
CA LEU A 86 -9.98 -4.08 6.43
C LEU A 86 -10.61 -5.02 7.47
N LEU A 87 -10.57 -4.66 8.76
CA LEU A 87 -11.21 -5.40 9.83
C LEU A 87 -12.75 -5.41 9.71
N SER A 88 -13.35 -4.30 9.30
CA SER A 88 -14.79 -4.21 9.06
C SER A 88 -15.20 -5.14 7.91
N LEU A 89 -14.41 -5.16 6.85
CA LEU A 89 -14.64 -6.02 5.69
C LEU A 89 -14.47 -7.52 6.06
N TYR A 90 -13.45 -7.85 6.83
CA TYR A 90 -13.25 -9.18 7.38
C TYR A 90 -14.47 -9.65 8.18
N LYS A 91 -14.91 -8.87 9.16
CA LYS A 91 -16.08 -9.21 10.00
C LYS A 91 -17.32 -9.50 9.16
N ARG A 92 -17.56 -8.69 8.16
CA ARG A 92 -18.70 -8.87 7.27
C ARG A 92 -18.59 -10.13 6.42
N LEU A 93 -17.42 -10.38 5.80
CA LEU A 93 -17.19 -11.58 5.00
C LEU A 93 -17.38 -12.83 5.86
N SER A 94 -16.82 -12.84 7.05
CA SER A 94 -16.95 -13.92 8.03
C SER A 94 -18.41 -14.16 8.41
N PHE A 95 -19.16 -13.09 8.71
CA PHE A 95 -20.58 -13.19 9.06
C PHE A 95 -21.44 -13.67 7.87
N THR A 96 -21.15 -13.19 6.66
CA THR A 96 -21.87 -13.61 5.45
C THR A 96 -21.65 -15.09 5.16
N LEU A 97 -20.41 -15.54 5.29
CA LEU A 97 -20.05 -16.95 5.09
C LEU A 97 -20.69 -17.85 6.16
N PHE A 98 -20.62 -17.42 7.42
CA PHE A 98 -21.26 -18.12 8.52
C PHE A 98 -22.78 -18.25 8.31
N SER A 99 -23.45 -17.15 7.94
CA SER A 99 -24.88 -17.15 7.65
C SER A 99 -25.24 -18.05 6.46
N ALA A 100 -24.39 -18.12 5.45
CA ALA A 100 -24.59 -19.00 4.30
C ALA A 100 -24.49 -20.48 4.70
N TYR A 101 -23.55 -20.83 5.59
CA TYR A 101 -23.43 -22.21 6.12
C TYR A 101 -24.59 -22.57 7.03
N TYR A 102 -25.00 -21.64 7.88
CA TYR A 102 -26.15 -21.87 8.78
C TYR A 102 -27.46 -22.12 8.01
N ARG A 103 -27.68 -21.41 6.89
CA ARG A 103 -28.84 -21.64 6.01
C ARG A 103 -28.86 -23.01 5.32
N ARG A 104 -27.70 -23.67 5.17
CA ARG A 104 -27.61 -25.01 4.58
C ARG A 104 -28.02 -26.13 5.54
N GLY A 105 -28.23 -25.80 6.81
CA GLY A 105 -28.74 -26.71 7.81
C GLY A 105 -27.67 -27.49 8.55
N LEU A 106 -28.08 -28.09 9.67
CA LEU A 106 -27.20 -28.82 10.60
C LEU A 106 -26.56 -30.08 9.98
N LEU A 107 -27.24 -30.75 9.08
CA LEU A 107 -26.70 -31.92 8.36
C LEU A 107 -25.44 -31.54 7.58
N PHE A 108 -25.45 -30.45 6.85
CA PHE A 108 -24.30 -29.95 6.11
C PHE A 108 -23.10 -29.62 7.04
N ILE A 109 -23.38 -29.00 8.20
CA ILE A 109 -22.35 -28.67 9.19
C ILE A 109 -21.71 -29.96 9.75
N ARG A 110 -22.51 -30.99 10.00
CA ARG A 110 -22.05 -32.28 10.51
C ARG A 110 -21.20 -33.05 9.48
N GLU A 111 -21.62 -33.05 8.22
CA GLU A 111 -20.90 -33.73 7.13
C GLU A 111 -19.54 -33.09 6.80
N GLN A 112 -19.47 -31.75 6.80
CA GLN A 112 -18.24 -31.03 6.49
C GLN A 112 -17.27 -30.91 7.67
N GLY A 113 -17.74 -31.19 8.89
CA GLY A 113 -16.98 -31.05 10.12
C GLY A 113 -16.90 -29.58 10.63
N SER A 114 -17.33 -29.38 11.86
CA SER A 114 -17.39 -28.05 12.48
C SER A 114 -16.05 -27.32 12.52
N ASN A 115 -14.94 -28.04 12.71
CA ASN A 115 -13.59 -27.47 12.73
C ASN A 115 -13.18 -26.89 11.39
N ARG A 116 -13.51 -27.56 10.29
CA ARG A 116 -13.20 -27.09 8.92
C ARG A 116 -13.97 -25.82 8.60
N LEU A 117 -15.27 -25.82 8.90
CA LEU A 117 -16.11 -24.64 8.66
C LEU A 117 -15.68 -23.45 9.53
N GLY A 118 -15.30 -23.68 10.78
CA GLY A 118 -14.75 -22.66 11.67
C GLY A 118 -13.44 -22.07 11.13
N TYR A 119 -12.56 -22.92 10.59
CA TYR A 119 -11.33 -22.48 9.93
C TYR A 119 -11.61 -21.61 8.69
N GLU A 120 -12.52 -22.04 7.83
CA GLU A 120 -12.89 -21.30 6.61
C GLU A 120 -13.51 -19.95 6.93
N VAL A 121 -14.44 -19.87 7.89
CA VAL A 121 -15.11 -18.63 8.29
C VAL A 121 -14.15 -17.65 8.98
N ASN A 122 -13.25 -18.14 9.81
CA ASN A 122 -12.39 -17.28 10.61
C ASN A 122 -11.04 -17.02 9.93
N TYR A 123 -10.29 -18.07 9.66
CA TYR A 123 -8.92 -17.94 9.15
C TYR A 123 -8.87 -17.55 7.68
N MET A 124 -9.65 -18.17 6.80
CA MET A 124 -9.60 -17.84 5.36
C MET A 124 -10.08 -16.41 5.09
N CYS A 125 -11.15 -15.96 5.76
CA CYS A 125 -11.61 -14.58 5.62
C CYS A 125 -10.58 -13.57 6.14
N TYR A 126 -9.90 -13.88 7.26
CA TYR A 126 -8.81 -13.08 7.80
C TYR A 126 -7.61 -13.05 6.84
N ALA A 127 -7.16 -14.22 6.41
CA ALA A 127 -6.03 -14.35 5.49
C ALA A 127 -6.29 -13.61 4.16
N PHE A 128 -7.49 -13.71 3.61
CA PHE A 128 -7.87 -12.95 2.41
C PHE A 128 -7.76 -11.44 2.64
N SER A 129 -8.26 -10.94 3.77
CA SER A 129 -8.18 -9.52 4.09
C SER A 129 -6.74 -9.04 4.24
N GLN A 130 -5.90 -9.80 4.94
CA GLN A 130 -4.52 -9.41 5.25
C GLN A 130 -3.52 -9.76 4.14
N ALA A 131 -3.68 -10.89 3.46
CA ALA A 131 -2.72 -11.32 2.45
C ALA A 131 -3.04 -10.80 1.04
N VAL A 132 -4.30 -10.42 0.76
CA VAL A 132 -4.70 -9.94 -0.56
C VAL A 132 -5.04 -8.44 -0.52
N LEU A 133 -6.01 -8.03 0.31
CA LEU A 133 -6.50 -6.65 0.29
C LEU A 133 -5.50 -5.64 0.87
N ALA A 134 -4.84 -5.96 1.97
CA ALA A 134 -3.86 -5.05 2.58
C ALA A 134 -2.65 -4.79 1.67
N PRO A 135 -2.00 -5.81 1.06
CA PRO A 135 -0.94 -5.57 0.08
C PRO A 135 -1.41 -4.82 -1.17
N MET A 136 -2.63 -5.07 -1.67
CA MET A 136 -3.16 -4.32 -2.82
C MET A 136 -3.27 -2.82 -2.54
N LEU A 137 -3.73 -2.43 -1.34
CA LEU A 137 -3.77 -1.01 -0.94
C LEU A 137 -2.37 -0.41 -0.83
N ARG A 138 -1.40 -1.15 -0.31
CA ARG A 138 0.01 -0.70 -0.25
C ARG A 138 0.60 -0.54 -1.64
N MET A 139 0.44 -1.54 -2.51
CA MET A 139 0.92 -1.45 -3.91
C MET A 139 0.30 -0.26 -4.65
N ALA A 140 -0.96 0.08 -4.39
CA ALA A 140 -1.59 1.26 -4.97
C ALA A 140 -0.93 2.55 -4.45
N SER A 141 -0.60 2.64 -3.16
CA SER A 141 0.10 3.78 -2.55
C SER A 141 1.51 3.93 -3.12
N ASP A 142 2.28 2.83 -3.13
CA ASP A 142 3.66 2.83 -3.60
C ASP A 142 3.74 3.12 -5.11
N GLY A 143 2.81 2.58 -5.89
CA GLY A 143 2.69 2.86 -7.32
C GLY A 143 2.39 4.34 -7.60
N LEU A 144 1.50 4.95 -6.81
CA LEU A 144 1.21 6.38 -6.92
C LEU A 144 2.43 7.24 -6.56
N LEU A 145 3.15 6.86 -5.49
CA LEU A 145 4.39 7.52 -5.09
C LEU A 145 5.43 7.44 -6.22
N MET A 146 5.62 6.27 -6.82
CA MET A 146 6.55 6.11 -7.94
C MET A 146 6.20 7.03 -9.11
N ILE A 147 4.92 7.15 -9.44
CA ILE A 147 4.44 8.06 -10.50
C ILE A 147 4.77 9.51 -10.13
N LEU A 148 4.49 9.94 -8.90
CA LEU A 148 4.77 11.31 -8.44
C LEU A 148 6.27 11.64 -8.49
N VAL A 149 7.12 10.73 -8.00
CA VAL A 149 8.58 10.88 -8.04
C VAL A 149 9.07 10.94 -9.49
N THR A 150 8.56 10.07 -10.35
CA THR A 150 8.94 10.07 -11.78
C THR A 150 8.56 11.36 -12.47
N ILE A 151 7.36 11.89 -12.22
CA ILE A 151 6.91 13.17 -12.77
C ILE A 151 7.79 14.31 -12.26
N ALA A 152 8.09 14.35 -10.96
CA ALA A 152 8.93 15.38 -10.37
C ALA A 152 10.35 15.37 -10.98
N LEU A 153 10.94 14.19 -11.15
CA LEU A 153 12.25 14.03 -11.79
C LEU A 153 12.23 14.42 -13.28
N LEU A 154 11.16 14.07 -14.01
CA LEU A 154 11.00 14.45 -15.43
C LEU A 154 10.94 15.97 -15.62
N VAL A 155 10.31 16.67 -14.68
CA VAL A 155 10.23 18.15 -14.72
C VAL A 155 11.56 18.80 -14.40
N TYR A 156 12.40 18.15 -13.56
CA TYR A 156 13.68 18.68 -13.15
C TYR A 156 14.76 18.40 -14.19
N ASP A 157 14.93 17.15 -14.60
CA ASP A 157 15.94 16.74 -15.61
C ASP A 157 15.53 15.40 -16.25
N TRP A 158 15.07 15.48 -17.50
CA TRP A 158 14.63 14.32 -18.25
C TRP A 158 15.77 13.36 -18.62
N GLN A 159 17.00 13.89 -18.76
CA GLN A 159 18.18 13.09 -19.11
C GLN A 159 18.56 12.14 -17.95
N THR A 160 18.53 12.64 -16.72
CA THR A 160 18.78 11.84 -15.53
C THR A 160 17.75 10.71 -15.37
N VAL A 161 16.48 10.99 -15.66
CA VAL A 161 15.42 9.97 -15.64
C VAL A 161 15.66 8.89 -16.68
N LEU A 162 16.04 9.27 -17.90
CA LEU A 162 16.36 8.32 -18.97
C LEU A 162 17.53 7.41 -18.57
N MET A 163 18.62 7.97 -18.04
CA MET A 163 19.78 7.20 -17.57
C MET A 163 19.38 6.21 -16.47
N LEU A 164 18.56 6.66 -15.53
CA LEU A 164 18.09 5.83 -14.40
C LEU A 164 17.25 4.65 -14.91
N TYR A 165 16.29 4.90 -15.80
CA TYR A 165 15.46 3.84 -16.38
C TYR A 165 16.28 2.87 -17.25
N VAL A 166 17.20 3.36 -18.07
CA VAL A 166 18.09 2.52 -18.90
C VAL A 166 18.98 1.63 -18.02
N SER A 167 19.40 2.10 -16.86
CA SER A 167 20.19 1.30 -15.91
C SER A 167 19.33 0.26 -15.16
N PHE A 168 18.11 0.61 -14.77
CA PHE A 168 17.23 -0.28 -13.96
C PHE A 168 16.51 -1.35 -14.80
N LEU A 169 16.06 -1.04 -16.01
CA LEU A 169 15.33 -1.96 -16.88
C LEU A 169 16.06 -3.28 -17.16
N PRO A 170 17.36 -3.29 -17.54
CA PRO A 170 18.07 -4.55 -17.79
C PRO A 170 18.25 -5.38 -16.51
N MET A 171 18.46 -4.72 -15.36
CA MET A 171 18.60 -5.40 -14.07
C MET A 171 17.29 -6.08 -13.65
N MET A 172 16.16 -5.40 -13.83
CA MET A 172 14.84 -5.95 -13.57
C MET A 172 14.47 -7.09 -14.53
N GLY A 173 14.84 -6.93 -15.80
CA GLY A 173 14.67 -7.98 -16.84
C GLY A 173 15.46 -9.26 -16.52
N LEU A 174 16.70 -9.12 -16.10
CA LEU A 174 17.55 -10.24 -15.67
C LEU A 174 16.97 -10.94 -14.40
N TYR A 175 16.47 -10.15 -13.45
CA TYR A 175 15.84 -10.71 -12.24
C TYR A 175 14.58 -11.52 -12.57
N VAL A 176 13.68 -10.95 -13.35
CA VAL A 176 12.43 -11.62 -13.75
C VAL A 176 12.73 -12.87 -14.58
N TRP A 177 13.72 -12.81 -15.49
CA TRP A 177 14.14 -13.96 -16.28
C TRP A 177 14.75 -15.07 -15.43
N GLY A 178 15.58 -14.73 -14.45
CA GLY A 178 16.20 -15.66 -13.51
C GLY A 178 15.17 -16.35 -12.60
N VAL A 179 14.22 -15.60 -12.05
CA VAL A 179 13.14 -16.14 -11.23
C VAL A 179 12.20 -17.03 -12.05
N ARG A 180 11.82 -16.60 -13.24
CA ARG A 180 10.96 -17.38 -14.14
C ARG A 180 11.57 -18.73 -14.54
N ASN A 181 12.90 -18.77 -14.74
CA ASN A 181 13.60 -20.00 -15.06
C ASN A 181 13.71 -20.96 -13.86
N ARG A 182 13.76 -20.43 -12.62
CA ARG A 182 13.76 -21.27 -11.40
C ARG A 182 12.38 -21.82 -11.03
N VAL A 183 11.32 -21.07 -11.29
CA VAL A 183 9.94 -21.51 -10.99
C VAL A 183 9.42 -22.52 -12.04
N ARG A 184 10.08 -22.60 -13.20
CA ARG A 184 9.70 -23.52 -14.29
C ARG A 184 10.36 -24.91 -14.20
N LYS A 185 11.29 -25.10 -13.27
CA LYS A 185 11.86 -26.39 -12.89
C LYS A 185 11.18 -26.89 -11.61
#